data_06fc08f2137366660c67301ab17e1313
#
_entry.id   06fc08f2137366660c67301ab17e1313
#
_cell.length_a   1.000
_cell.length_b   1.000
_cell.length_c   1.000
_cell.angle_alpha   90.00
_cell.angle_beta   90.00
_cell.angle_gamma   90.00
#
_symmetry.space_group_name_H-M   'P 1'
#
loop_
_entity.id
_entity.type
_entity.pdbx_description
1 polymer ?
#
loop_
_entity_poly.entity_id
_entity_poly.type
_entity_poly.pdbx_seq_one_letter_code
_entity_poly.pdbx_strand_id
1 'polypeptide(L)'
;MCIRDSGNLDLEIQVERTNRKSTISFQVKNNKLIIKTPRSVSKKTLVDLIKRKQHLINQRAILNFEEQNLKNREFINNDKFYFRGDEYRLSLILGRKEAVKIEGGLLLVSYVDDKSIGKGNIKNLLEDWYLKESTKILKARTEELAQQMRVQPSGITVKNYNSKWGSCNANNKISYNWRIIMAPDYIVDYLIIHELSHIIEPNHSKNFWYKVGTVSYTHLTLPTILLV
;
A
#
# COMPACT_ATOMS: atom_id res chain seq x y z
N MET A 1 8.01 -11.11 22.08
CA MET A 1 7.85 -12.47 21.51
C MET A 1 7.98 -12.29 20.00
N CYS A 2 9.15 -12.58 19.44
CA CYS A 2 9.45 -12.47 18.02
C CYS A 2 8.91 -13.71 17.31
N ILE A 3 8.08 -13.51 16.31
CA ILE A 3 7.67 -14.58 15.39
C ILE A 3 8.49 -14.34 14.11
N ARG A 4 9.53 -15.15 13.92
CA ARG A 4 10.31 -15.18 12.68
C ARG A 4 9.64 -16.16 11.73
N ASP A 5 9.04 -15.64 10.66
CA ASP A 5 8.72 -16.39 9.46
C ASP A 5 9.03 -15.51 8.24
N SER A 6 9.70 -16.10 7.27
CA SER A 6 10.24 -15.47 6.07
C SER A 6 9.16 -14.68 5.30
N GLY A 7 9.30 -13.36 5.28
CA GLY A 7 8.40 -12.42 4.62
C GLY A 7 7.63 -11.48 5.55
N ASN A 8 7.78 -11.61 6.86
CA ASN A 8 7.16 -10.72 7.85
C ASN A 8 8.11 -9.59 8.26
N LEU A 9 7.63 -8.35 8.22
CA LEU A 9 8.25 -7.25 8.93
C LEU A 9 8.27 -7.59 10.43
N ASP A 10 9.46 -7.56 11.06
CA ASP A 10 9.63 -7.71 12.50
C ASP A 10 9.01 -6.51 13.22
N LEU A 11 7.68 -6.55 13.43
CA LEU A 11 6.97 -5.55 14.20
C LEU A 11 6.93 -5.96 15.67
N GLU A 12 7.37 -5.06 16.55
CA GLU A 12 7.13 -5.22 17.98
C GLU A 12 5.64 -5.08 18.29
N ILE A 13 5.02 -6.10 18.90
CA ILE A 13 3.59 -6.09 19.22
C ILE A 13 3.37 -5.55 20.63
N GLN A 14 2.68 -4.41 20.71
CA GLN A 14 2.24 -3.79 21.96
C GLN A 14 0.71 -3.93 22.10
N VAL A 15 0.26 -4.55 23.20
CA VAL A 15 -1.17 -4.73 23.49
C VAL A 15 -1.61 -3.79 24.60
N GLU A 16 -2.51 -2.87 24.29
CA GLU A 16 -3.14 -1.95 25.23
C GLU A 16 -4.55 -2.43 25.59
N ARG A 17 -4.77 -2.79 26.86
CA ARG A 17 -6.10 -3.17 27.38
C ARG A 17 -6.90 -1.92 27.72
N THR A 18 -8.09 -1.81 27.12
CA THR A 18 -8.95 -0.63 27.26
C THR A 18 -10.33 -0.99 27.81
N ASN A 19 -11.08 -0.01 28.29
CA ASN A 19 -12.45 -0.21 28.79
C ASN A 19 -13.51 -0.22 27.65
N ARG A 20 -13.10 -0.36 26.39
CA ARG A 20 -14.03 -0.51 25.26
C ARG A 20 -14.84 -1.79 25.38
N LYS A 21 -16.12 -1.75 24.95
CA LYS A 21 -17.03 -2.91 25.09
C LYS A 21 -16.74 -4.03 24.06
N SER A 22 -16.45 -3.69 22.79
CA SER A 22 -16.35 -4.69 21.72
C SER A 22 -15.33 -4.38 20.63
N THR A 23 -14.76 -3.18 20.55
CA THR A 23 -13.92 -2.76 19.43
C THR A 23 -12.45 -3.08 19.64
N ILE A 24 -11.85 -3.80 18.68
CA ILE A 24 -10.40 -4.02 18.62
C ILE A 24 -9.85 -3.14 17.49
N SER A 25 -8.85 -2.32 17.77
CA SER A 25 -8.18 -1.50 16.76
C SER A 25 -6.70 -1.86 16.64
N PHE A 26 -6.21 -1.83 15.40
CA PHE A 26 -4.82 -2.07 15.04
C PHE A 26 -4.22 -0.78 14.50
N GLN A 27 -3.10 -0.37 15.04
CA GLN A 27 -2.35 0.80 14.59
C GLN A 27 -0.87 0.43 14.48
N VAL A 28 -0.27 0.72 13.34
CA VAL A 28 1.18 0.60 13.20
C VAL A 28 1.79 1.98 13.35
N LYS A 29 2.77 2.14 14.24
CA LYS A 29 3.49 3.39 14.46
C LYS A 29 4.90 3.07 14.93
N ASN A 30 5.92 3.74 14.36
CA ASN A 30 7.33 3.58 14.74
C ASN A 30 7.77 2.11 14.80
N ASN A 31 7.49 1.35 13.75
CA ASN A 31 7.78 -0.10 13.65
C ASN A 31 7.15 -0.97 14.77
N LYS A 32 6.09 -0.47 15.43
CA LYS A 32 5.33 -1.19 16.46
C LYS A 32 3.89 -1.39 16.01
N LEU A 33 3.36 -2.59 16.23
CA LEU A 33 1.93 -2.88 16.10
C LEU A 33 1.25 -2.63 17.43
N ILE A 34 0.50 -1.55 17.56
CA ILE A 34 -0.28 -1.21 18.75
C ILE A 34 -1.69 -1.77 18.59
N ILE A 35 -2.08 -2.68 19.47
CA ILE A 35 -3.40 -3.30 19.48
C ILE A 35 -4.17 -2.80 20.70
N LYS A 36 -5.22 -1.98 20.47
CA LYS A 36 -6.12 -1.57 21.55
C LYS A 36 -7.32 -2.51 21.58
N THR A 37 -7.52 -3.20 22.71
CA THR A 37 -8.50 -4.28 22.85
C THR A 37 -9.24 -4.20 24.19
N PRO A 38 -10.51 -4.65 24.24
CA PRO A 38 -11.22 -4.86 25.51
C PRO A 38 -10.48 -5.83 26.44
N ARG A 39 -10.66 -5.66 27.75
CA ARG A 39 -10.07 -6.57 28.76
C ARG A 39 -10.58 -8.00 28.63
N SER A 40 -11.81 -8.18 28.14
CA SER A 40 -12.49 -9.50 27.99
C SER A 40 -11.92 -10.36 26.85
N VAL A 41 -11.14 -9.79 25.92
CA VAL A 41 -10.64 -10.54 24.76
C VAL A 41 -9.45 -11.40 25.13
N SER A 42 -9.55 -12.71 24.84
CA SER A 42 -8.50 -13.68 25.17
C SER A 42 -7.23 -13.48 24.31
N LYS A 43 -6.08 -13.94 24.84
CA LYS A 43 -4.81 -13.92 24.08
C LYS A 43 -4.91 -14.76 22.80
N LYS A 44 -5.60 -15.92 22.84
CA LYS A 44 -5.82 -16.78 21.68
C LYS A 44 -6.61 -16.06 20.58
N THR A 45 -7.70 -15.39 20.94
CA THR A 45 -8.51 -14.60 20.00
C THR A 45 -7.70 -13.48 19.34
N LEU A 46 -6.80 -12.81 20.10
CA LEU A 46 -5.91 -11.78 19.55
C LEU A 46 -4.92 -12.35 18.53
N VAL A 47 -4.30 -13.51 18.85
CA VAL A 47 -3.37 -14.17 17.94
C VAL A 47 -4.06 -14.56 16.63
N ASP A 48 -5.28 -15.14 16.71
CA ASP A 48 -6.05 -15.51 15.53
C ASP A 48 -6.45 -14.29 14.69
N LEU A 49 -6.82 -13.18 15.34
CA LEU A 49 -7.11 -11.92 14.65
C LEU A 49 -5.88 -11.32 13.99
N ILE A 50 -4.72 -11.36 14.63
CA ILE A 50 -3.46 -10.89 14.04
C ILE A 50 -3.15 -11.72 12.79
N LYS A 51 -3.20 -13.05 12.87
CA LYS A 51 -2.97 -13.93 11.72
C LYS A 51 -3.91 -13.62 10.55
N ARG A 52 -5.22 -13.47 10.81
CA ARG A 52 -6.20 -13.12 9.77
C ARG A 52 -5.97 -11.74 9.15
N LYS A 53 -5.41 -10.80 9.91
CA LYS A 53 -5.15 -9.43 9.46
C LYS A 53 -3.68 -9.16 9.14
N GLN A 54 -2.83 -10.19 9.17
CA GLN A 54 -1.39 -10.08 8.99
C GLN A 54 -1.03 -9.30 7.73
N HIS A 55 -1.71 -9.61 6.64
CA HIS A 55 -1.50 -8.94 5.36
C HIS A 55 -1.79 -7.42 5.43
N LEU A 56 -2.93 -7.02 6.02
CA LEU A 56 -3.27 -5.61 6.22
C LEU A 56 -2.31 -4.90 7.19
N ILE A 57 -1.83 -5.63 8.20
CA ILE A 57 -0.85 -5.12 9.16
C ILE A 57 0.48 -4.87 8.46
N ASN A 58 0.95 -5.82 7.65
CA ASN A 58 2.19 -5.68 6.89
C ASN A 58 2.11 -4.56 5.87
N GLN A 59 0.99 -4.45 5.13
CA GLN A 59 0.75 -3.32 4.24
C GLN A 59 0.86 -1.98 4.99
N ARG A 60 0.16 -1.83 6.11
CA ARG A 60 0.20 -0.60 6.91
C ARG A 60 1.60 -0.30 7.45
N ALA A 61 2.35 -1.33 7.81
CA ALA A 61 3.71 -1.18 8.31
C ALA A 61 4.65 -0.65 7.23
N ILE A 62 4.64 -1.24 6.04
CA ILE A 62 5.43 -0.81 4.88
C ILE A 62 5.13 0.66 4.58
N LEU A 63 3.87 1.02 4.59
CA LEU A 63 3.41 2.34 4.17
C LEU A 63 3.64 3.42 5.24
N ASN A 64 3.49 3.10 6.53
CA ASN A 64 3.90 4.02 7.60
C ASN A 64 5.42 4.24 7.62
N PHE A 65 6.20 3.20 7.35
CA PHE A 65 7.64 3.31 7.20
C PHE A 65 8.00 4.26 6.05
N GLU A 66 7.35 4.11 4.89
CA GLU A 66 7.55 5.00 3.74
C GLU A 66 7.06 6.43 3.99
N GLU A 67 5.91 6.61 4.65
CA GLU A 67 5.40 7.95 4.97
C GLU A 67 6.31 8.71 5.95
N GLN A 68 6.87 8.02 6.95
CA GLN A 68 7.85 8.62 7.86
C GLN A 68 9.16 8.93 7.15
N ASN A 69 9.62 8.03 6.27
CA ASN A 69 10.82 8.25 5.47
C ASN A 69 10.65 9.42 4.51
N LEU A 70 9.49 9.56 3.84
CA LEU A 70 9.21 10.68 2.96
C LEU A 70 9.16 12.04 3.68
N LYS A 71 8.67 12.09 4.92
CA LYS A 71 8.62 13.33 5.71
C LYS A 71 10.01 13.82 6.12
N ASN A 72 10.96 12.91 6.35
CA ASN A 72 12.30 13.20 6.86
C ASN A 72 13.39 13.11 5.79
N ARG A 73 13.04 12.80 4.53
CA ARG A 73 14.02 12.69 3.43
C ARG A 73 14.59 14.04 3.04
N GLU A 74 15.86 14.05 2.74
CA GLU A 74 16.55 15.21 2.23
C GLU A 74 16.49 15.32 0.69
N PHE A 75 16.04 14.24 0.02
CA PHE A 75 15.97 14.13 -1.44
C PHE A 75 17.33 14.37 -2.09
N ILE A 76 18.33 13.68 -1.58
CA ILE A 76 19.72 13.71 -2.09
C ILE A 76 20.03 12.46 -2.92
N ASN A 77 21.12 12.52 -3.67
CA ASN A 77 21.61 11.36 -4.42
C ASN A 77 21.77 10.13 -3.52
N ASN A 78 21.40 8.96 -4.04
CA ASN A 78 21.39 7.65 -3.38
C ASN A 78 20.26 7.44 -2.35
N ASP A 79 19.34 8.37 -2.13
CA ASP A 79 18.12 8.12 -1.36
C ASP A 79 17.34 6.96 -2.00
N LYS A 80 16.78 6.09 -1.15
CA LYS A 80 16.03 4.90 -1.59
C LYS A 80 14.57 5.23 -1.84
N PHE A 81 14.06 4.82 -2.99
CA PHE A 81 12.67 4.91 -3.38
C PHE A 81 12.17 3.55 -3.85
N TYR A 82 10.86 3.29 -3.73
CA TYR A 82 10.26 2.05 -4.17
C TYR A 82 9.25 2.32 -5.28
N PHE A 83 9.20 1.41 -6.26
CA PHE A 83 8.19 1.43 -7.30
C PHE A 83 7.88 -0.02 -7.71
N ARG A 84 6.63 -0.43 -7.57
CA ARG A 84 6.14 -1.80 -7.81
C ARG A 84 6.89 -2.88 -7.02
N GLY A 85 7.35 -2.52 -5.82
CA GLY A 85 8.10 -3.42 -4.93
C GLY A 85 9.61 -3.39 -5.10
N ASP A 86 10.11 -2.84 -6.19
CA ASP A 86 11.55 -2.74 -6.46
C ASP A 86 12.15 -1.48 -5.84
N GLU A 87 13.39 -1.58 -5.33
CA GLU A 87 14.16 -0.47 -4.77
C GLU A 87 14.94 0.24 -5.89
N TYR A 88 14.83 1.57 -5.94
CA TYR A 88 15.56 2.46 -6.83
C TYR A 88 16.35 3.49 -6.04
N ARG A 89 17.52 3.86 -6.54
CA ARG A 89 18.34 4.94 -5.99
C ARG A 89 18.05 6.24 -6.70
N LEU A 90 17.79 7.32 -5.93
CA LEU A 90 17.62 8.65 -6.47
C LEU A 90 18.93 9.13 -7.12
N SER A 91 18.84 9.65 -8.32
CA SER A 91 19.93 10.32 -9.02
C SER A 91 19.44 11.65 -9.56
N LEU A 92 20.02 12.73 -9.06
CA LEU A 92 19.73 14.11 -9.45
C LEU A 92 20.68 14.52 -10.56
N ILE A 93 20.14 14.96 -11.69
CA ILE A 93 20.92 15.37 -12.87
C ILE A 93 20.49 16.76 -13.36
N LEU A 94 21.47 17.61 -13.66
CA LEU A 94 21.21 18.87 -14.33
C LEU A 94 20.80 18.59 -15.78
N GLY A 95 19.66 19.09 -16.20
CA GLY A 95 19.09 18.85 -17.52
C GLY A 95 18.50 20.10 -18.15
N ARG A 96 18.00 19.97 -19.38
CA ARG A 96 17.34 21.07 -20.08
C ARG A 96 15.88 21.26 -19.72
N LYS A 97 15.27 20.27 -19.05
CA LYS A 97 13.88 20.27 -18.59
C LYS A 97 13.73 19.39 -17.36
N GLU A 98 12.74 19.71 -16.56
CA GLU A 98 12.34 18.89 -15.43
C GLU A 98 11.71 17.58 -15.93
N ALA A 99 12.18 16.46 -15.42
CA ALA A 99 11.67 15.14 -15.75
C ALA A 99 12.01 14.13 -14.66
N VAL A 100 11.15 13.11 -14.50
CA VAL A 100 11.41 11.96 -13.64
C VAL A 100 11.25 10.70 -14.47
N LYS A 101 12.19 9.76 -14.38
CA LYS A 101 12.13 8.46 -15.06
C LYS A 101 12.88 7.40 -14.26
N ILE A 102 12.51 6.13 -14.47
CA ILE A 102 13.28 4.98 -14.00
C ILE A 102 14.14 4.46 -15.15
N GLU A 103 15.43 4.31 -14.93
CA GLU A 103 16.38 3.77 -15.89
C GLU A 103 17.59 3.17 -15.18
N GLY A 104 17.99 1.95 -15.55
CA GLY A 104 19.20 1.30 -15.02
C GLY A 104 19.21 1.10 -13.50
N GLY A 105 18.03 0.87 -12.87
CA GLY A 105 17.93 0.73 -11.41
C GLY A 105 17.97 2.05 -10.64
N LEU A 106 17.95 3.19 -11.36
CA LEU A 106 17.94 4.53 -10.80
C LEU A 106 16.59 5.22 -11.02
N LEU A 107 16.17 6.01 -10.05
CA LEU A 107 15.10 6.98 -10.16
C LEU A 107 15.77 8.34 -10.51
N LEU A 108 15.82 8.64 -11.81
CA LEU A 108 16.46 9.82 -12.33
C LEU A 108 15.52 11.02 -12.24
N VAL A 109 15.95 12.09 -11.58
CA VAL A 109 15.25 13.38 -11.54
C VAL A 109 16.11 14.43 -12.23
N SER A 110 15.64 14.89 -13.37
CA SER A 110 16.26 16.00 -14.11
C SER A 110 15.68 17.32 -13.63
N TYR A 111 16.53 18.28 -13.30
CA TYR A 111 16.18 19.65 -12.89
C TYR A 111 16.94 20.68 -13.75
N VAL A 112 16.41 21.91 -13.86
CA VAL A 112 16.90 22.91 -14.84
C VAL A 112 17.90 23.88 -14.24
N ASP A 113 17.83 24.17 -12.93
CA ASP A 113 18.65 25.22 -12.29
C ASP A 113 19.02 24.79 -10.87
N ASP A 114 20.23 25.15 -10.43
CA ASP A 114 20.69 24.91 -9.06
C ASP A 114 19.81 25.59 -8.01
N LYS A 115 19.11 26.67 -8.34
CA LYS A 115 18.10 27.30 -7.49
C LYS A 115 16.84 26.46 -7.34
N SER A 116 16.57 25.55 -8.30
CA SER A 116 15.44 24.63 -8.27
C SER A 116 15.72 23.33 -7.49
N ILE A 117 16.96 23.09 -7.06
CA ILE A 117 17.37 21.94 -6.21
C ILE A 117 16.74 21.99 -4.80
N GLY A 118 15.97 23.02 -4.46
CA GLY A 118 15.29 23.08 -3.17
C GLY A 118 14.53 21.79 -2.88
N LYS A 119 14.71 21.21 -1.66
CA LYS A 119 14.06 19.99 -1.15
C LYS A 119 12.57 19.89 -1.52
N GLY A 120 11.86 21.03 -1.53
CA GLY A 120 10.45 21.12 -1.90
C GLY A 120 10.19 20.84 -3.38
N ASN A 121 11.06 21.28 -4.27
CA ASN A 121 10.86 21.13 -5.72
C ASN A 121 11.08 19.67 -6.17
N ILE A 122 12.17 19.05 -5.75
CA ILE A 122 12.44 17.62 -6.03
C ILE A 122 11.32 16.73 -5.48
N LYS A 123 10.85 17.04 -4.27
CA LYS A 123 9.70 16.32 -3.68
C LYS A 123 8.46 16.43 -4.55
N ASN A 124 8.12 17.64 -5.01
CA ASN A 124 6.92 17.85 -5.84
C ASN A 124 7.05 17.12 -7.19
N LEU A 125 8.20 17.18 -7.85
CA LEU A 125 8.45 16.45 -9.10
C LEU A 125 8.26 14.94 -8.93
N LEU A 126 8.75 14.38 -7.83
CA LEU A 126 8.59 12.97 -7.51
C LEU A 126 7.14 12.63 -7.20
N GLU A 127 6.44 13.44 -6.37
CA GLU A 127 5.03 13.21 -6.05
C GLU A 127 4.14 13.27 -7.30
N ASP A 128 4.37 14.23 -8.20
CA ASP A 128 3.64 14.37 -9.47
C ASP A 128 3.90 13.16 -10.39
N TRP A 129 5.15 12.73 -10.49
CA TRP A 129 5.50 11.54 -11.26
C TRP A 129 4.83 10.28 -10.71
N TYR A 130 4.93 10.05 -9.37
CA TYR A 130 4.26 8.93 -8.73
C TYR A 130 2.75 8.96 -8.93
N LEU A 131 2.12 10.12 -8.79
CA LEU A 131 0.68 10.29 -9.01
C LEU A 131 0.28 9.95 -10.44
N LYS A 132 1.07 10.40 -11.42
CA LYS A 132 0.85 10.13 -12.85
C LYS A 132 0.98 8.63 -13.17
N GLU A 133 2.10 8.01 -12.77
CA GLU A 133 2.36 6.59 -13.04
C GLU A 133 1.36 5.69 -12.30
N SER A 134 1.09 5.98 -11.01
CA SER A 134 0.09 5.24 -10.25
C SER A 134 -1.31 5.35 -10.85
N THR A 135 -1.69 6.53 -11.36
CA THR A 135 -3.00 6.72 -12.01
C THR A 135 -3.13 5.84 -13.25
N LYS A 136 -2.09 5.79 -14.09
CA LYS A 136 -2.06 4.96 -15.29
C LYS A 136 -2.18 3.48 -14.94
N ILE A 137 -1.33 3.00 -14.02
CA ILE A 137 -1.24 1.57 -13.66
C ILE A 137 -2.48 1.11 -12.92
N LEU A 138 -2.93 1.86 -11.89
CA LEU A 138 -4.09 1.48 -11.07
C LEU A 138 -5.39 1.48 -11.89
N LYS A 139 -5.58 2.41 -12.83
CA LYS A 139 -6.75 2.39 -13.72
C LYS A 139 -6.76 1.16 -14.60
N ALA A 140 -5.67 0.92 -15.34
CA ALA A 140 -5.57 -0.24 -16.25
C ALA A 140 -5.77 -1.56 -15.47
N ARG A 141 -5.12 -1.71 -14.32
CA ARG A 141 -5.22 -2.94 -13.53
C ARG A 141 -6.60 -3.13 -12.89
N THR A 142 -7.24 -2.02 -12.47
CA THR A 142 -8.62 -2.09 -11.95
C THR A 142 -9.60 -2.50 -13.03
N GLU A 143 -9.49 -1.99 -14.23
CA GLU A 143 -10.33 -2.36 -15.37
C GLU A 143 -10.19 -3.85 -15.72
N GLU A 144 -8.96 -4.36 -15.75
CA GLU A 144 -8.67 -5.78 -16.00
C GLU A 144 -9.31 -6.69 -14.93
N LEU A 145 -9.06 -6.39 -13.65
CA LEU A 145 -9.60 -7.17 -12.53
C LEU A 145 -11.12 -7.04 -12.41
N ALA A 146 -11.69 -5.87 -12.74
CA ALA A 146 -13.14 -5.67 -12.77
C ALA A 146 -13.82 -6.57 -13.80
N GLN A 147 -13.22 -6.73 -15.01
CA GLN A 147 -13.71 -7.66 -16.02
C GLN A 147 -13.69 -9.12 -15.51
N GLN A 148 -12.58 -9.54 -14.88
CA GLN A 148 -12.46 -10.89 -14.31
C GLN A 148 -13.49 -11.14 -13.19
N MET A 149 -13.75 -10.14 -12.36
CA MET A 149 -14.74 -10.20 -11.27
C MET A 149 -16.18 -9.97 -11.76
N ARG A 150 -16.39 -9.62 -13.02
CA ARG A 150 -17.68 -9.26 -13.63
C ARG A 150 -18.39 -8.14 -12.88
N VAL A 151 -17.65 -7.12 -12.49
CA VAL A 151 -18.17 -5.91 -11.84
C VAL A 151 -17.81 -4.67 -12.65
N GLN A 152 -18.59 -3.59 -12.48
CA GLN A 152 -18.39 -2.33 -13.20
C GLN A 152 -18.26 -1.18 -12.20
N PRO A 153 -17.04 -0.67 -11.94
CA PRO A 153 -16.89 0.56 -11.17
C PRO A 153 -17.43 1.77 -11.97
N SER A 154 -18.11 2.69 -11.29
CA SER A 154 -18.64 3.90 -11.93
C SER A 154 -17.56 4.94 -12.24
N GLY A 155 -16.38 4.78 -11.66
CA GLY A 155 -15.22 5.61 -11.89
C GLY A 155 -14.06 5.27 -10.96
N ILE A 156 -12.85 5.61 -11.40
CA ILE A 156 -11.61 5.34 -10.68
C ILE A 156 -10.88 6.66 -10.48
N THR A 157 -10.48 6.96 -9.24
CA THR A 157 -9.69 8.15 -8.89
C THR A 157 -8.46 7.75 -8.10
N VAL A 158 -7.34 8.43 -8.37
CA VAL A 158 -6.10 8.26 -7.60
C VAL A 158 -5.76 9.61 -6.96
N LYS A 159 -5.54 9.62 -5.65
CA LYS A 159 -5.32 10.84 -4.86
C LYS A 159 -4.29 10.60 -3.77
N ASN A 160 -3.88 11.68 -3.12
CA ASN A 160 -3.13 11.64 -1.88
C ASN A 160 -4.11 11.54 -0.70
N TYR A 161 -4.11 10.40 0.00
CA TYR A 161 -4.88 10.21 1.22
C TYR A 161 -3.96 10.04 2.43
N ASN A 162 -4.34 10.62 3.58
CA ASN A 162 -3.57 10.50 4.81
C ASN A 162 -3.90 9.24 5.63
N SER A 163 -5.08 8.64 5.43
CA SER A 163 -5.60 7.61 6.36
C SER A 163 -6.11 6.34 5.70
N LYS A 164 -6.21 6.28 4.37
CA LYS A 164 -6.73 5.12 3.65
C LYS A 164 -5.93 4.84 2.38
N TRP A 165 -5.96 3.58 1.96
CA TRP A 165 -5.28 3.08 0.76
C TRP A 165 -6.21 3.00 -0.42
N GLY A 166 -7.45 2.63 -0.16
CA GLY A 166 -8.53 2.58 -1.09
C GLY A 166 -9.86 2.88 -0.43
N SER A 167 -10.89 3.07 -1.22
CA SER A 167 -12.29 3.08 -0.81
C SER A 167 -13.20 2.92 -2.00
N CYS A 168 -14.25 2.12 -1.83
CA CYS A 168 -15.41 2.09 -2.72
C CYS A 168 -16.55 2.84 -2.03
N ASN A 169 -17.22 3.75 -2.72
CA ASN A 169 -18.38 4.46 -2.18
C ASN A 169 -19.70 3.81 -2.63
N ALA A 170 -20.82 4.27 -2.09
CA ALA A 170 -22.16 3.74 -2.40
C ALA A 170 -22.54 3.87 -3.89
N ASN A 171 -21.89 4.74 -4.65
CA ASN A 171 -22.08 4.89 -6.09
C ASN A 171 -21.08 4.06 -6.91
N ASN A 172 -20.45 3.05 -6.33
CA ASN A 172 -19.45 2.17 -6.96
C ASN A 172 -18.22 2.91 -7.52
N LYS A 173 -17.95 4.14 -7.03
CA LYS A 173 -16.74 4.86 -7.38
C LYS A 173 -15.60 4.44 -6.48
N ILE A 174 -14.50 4.00 -7.09
CA ILE A 174 -13.30 3.55 -6.40
C ILE A 174 -12.27 4.68 -6.34
N SER A 175 -11.61 4.79 -5.21
CA SER A 175 -10.52 5.75 -5.01
C SER A 175 -9.33 5.07 -4.37
N TYR A 176 -8.12 5.36 -4.87
CA TYR A 176 -6.87 4.81 -4.35
C TYR A 176 -5.93 5.92 -3.88
N ASN A 177 -5.08 5.58 -2.90
CA ASN A 177 -3.91 6.36 -2.56
C ASN A 177 -2.80 6.03 -3.56
N TRP A 178 -2.22 7.04 -4.19
CA TRP A 178 -1.15 6.84 -5.17
C TRP A 178 0.07 6.10 -4.59
N ARG A 179 0.32 6.23 -3.28
CA ARG A 179 1.48 5.58 -2.63
C ARG A 179 1.44 4.05 -2.67
N ILE A 180 0.29 3.45 -2.93
CA ILE A 180 0.19 1.98 -3.03
C ILE A 180 1.06 1.43 -4.16
N ILE A 181 1.41 2.23 -5.17
CA ILE A 181 2.26 1.79 -6.27
C ILE A 181 3.71 1.52 -5.84
N MET A 182 4.11 1.95 -4.65
CA MET A 182 5.40 1.62 -4.07
C MET A 182 5.46 0.16 -3.60
N ALA A 183 4.32 -0.43 -3.31
CA ALA A 183 4.21 -1.83 -2.91
C ALA A 183 4.35 -2.79 -4.11
N PRO A 184 4.72 -4.06 -3.87
CA PRO A 184 4.71 -5.10 -4.89
C PRO A 184 3.34 -5.28 -5.54
N ASP A 185 3.32 -5.68 -6.81
CA ASP A 185 2.10 -5.80 -7.62
C ASP A 185 1.03 -6.68 -6.97
N TYR A 186 1.40 -7.78 -6.31
CA TYR A 186 0.43 -8.64 -5.62
C TYR A 186 -0.31 -7.93 -4.48
N ILE A 187 0.32 -6.94 -3.85
CA ILE A 187 -0.31 -6.09 -2.82
C ILE A 187 -1.26 -5.08 -3.47
N VAL A 188 -0.84 -4.52 -4.61
CA VAL A 188 -1.69 -3.62 -5.41
C VAL A 188 -2.94 -4.36 -5.88
N ASP A 189 -2.78 -5.56 -6.43
CA ASP A 189 -3.89 -6.41 -6.88
C ASP A 189 -4.86 -6.75 -5.75
N TYR A 190 -4.32 -7.12 -4.59
CA TYR A 190 -5.15 -7.40 -3.42
C TYR A 190 -6.00 -6.19 -3.01
N LEU A 191 -5.41 -4.99 -2.97
CA LEU A 191 -6.16 -3.78 -2.67
C LEU A 191 -7.26 -3.53 -3.71
N ILE A 192 -6.94 -3.68 -4.99
CA ILE A 192 -7.91 -3.50 -6.08
C ILE A 192 -9.07 -4.50 -5.94
N ILE A 193 -8.77 -5.78 -5.73
CA ILE A 193 -9.78 -6.83 -5.53
C ILE A 193 -10.65 -6.53 -4.29
N HIS A 194 -10.03 -6.04 -3.21
CA HIS A 194 -10.74 -5.64 -2.00
C HIS A 194 -11.77 -4.55 -2.29
N GLU A 195 -11.36 -3.46 -2.98
CA GLU A 195 -12.25 -2.35 -3.29
C GLU A 195 -13.34 -2.75 -4.33
N LEU A 196 -13.00 -3.57 -5.32
CA LEU A 196 -13.96 -4.11 -6.27
C LEU A 196 -15.00 -5.02 -5.61
N SER A 197 -14.59 -5.79 -4.59
CA SER A 197 -15.50 -6.65 -3.83
C SER A 197 -16.59 -5.85 -3.10
N HIS A 198 -16.33 -4.60 -2.73
CA HIS A 198 -17.32 -3.72 -2.13
C HIS A 198 -18.47 -3.31 -3.06
N ILE A 199 -18.31 -3.44 -4.36
CA ILE A 199 -19.40 -3.25 -5.34
C ILE A 199 -20.47 -4.32 -5.16
N ILE A 200 -20.08 -5.54 -4.76
CA ILE A 200 -20.98 -6.68 -4.59
C ILE A 200 -21.43 -6.79 -3.14
N GLU A 201 -20.50 -6.64 -2.20
CA GLU A 201 -20.69 -6.81 -0.76
C GLU A 201 -20.19 -5.55 -0.03
N PRO A 202 -21.07 -4.60 0.29
CA PRO A 202 -20.67 -3.34 0.92
C PRO A 202 -19.99 -3.52 2.29
N ASN A 203 -20.32 -4.61 2.99
CA ASN A 203 -19.78 -4.90 4.32
C ASN A 203 -18.76 -6.04 4.27
N HIS A 204 -17.80 -6.05 5.18
CA HIS A 204 -16.80 -7.12 5.33
C HIS A 204 -17.41 -8.40 5.93
N SER A 205 -18.48 -8.92 5.31
CA SER A 205 -19.17 -10.16 5.67
C SER A 205 -18.30 -11.40 5.37
N LYS A 206 -18.79 -12.59 5.75
CA LYS A 206 -18.14 -13.85 5.32
C LYS A 206 -18.10 -13.98 3.79
N ASN A 207 -19.17 -13.56 3.11
CA ASN A 207 -19.25 -13.58 1.64
C ASN A 207 -18.25 -12.63 1.00
N PHE A 208 -18.04 -11.44 1.56
CA PHE A 208 -16.99 -10.52 1.13
C PHE A 208 -15.61 -11.20 1.14
N TRP A 209 -15.22 -11.78 2.28
CA TRP A 209 -13.92 -12.44 2.41
C TRP A 209 -13.78 -13.67 1.54
N TYR A 210 -14.85 -14.41 1.32
CA TYR A 210 -14.86 -15.52 0.36
C TYR A 210 -14.56 -15.04 -1.06
N LYS A 211 -15.19 -13.94 -1.51
CA LYS A 211 -14.94 -13.35 -2.84
C LYS A 211 -13.53 -12.83 -2.99
N VAL A 212 -13.04 -12.07 -2.02
CA VAL A 212 -11.64 -11.59 -2.01
C VAL A 212 -10.67 -12.79 -2.08
N GLY A 213 -10.91 -13.84 -1.29
CA GLY A 213 -10.07 -15.04 -1.28
C GLY A 213 -10.05 -15.78 -2.61
N THR A 214 -11.21 -16.00 -3.24
CA THR A 214 -11.30 -16.74 -4.51
C THR A 214 -10.54 -16.04 -5.64
N VAL A 215 -10.61 -14.73 -5.74
CA VAL A 215 -9.92 -13.98 -6.80
C VAL A 215 -8.44 -13.82 -6.49
N SER A 216 -8.10 -13.46 -5.25
CA SER A 216 -6.70 -13.28 -4.83
C SER A 216 -5.90 -14.58 -4.89
N TYR A 217 -6.52 -15.72 -4.52
CA TYR A 217 -5.84 -17.02 -4.52
C TYR A 217 -5.43 -17.47 -5.93
N THR A 218 -6.26 -17.23 -6.95
CA THR A 218 -5.92 -17.56 -8.34
C THR A 218 -4.78 -16.74 -8.90
N HIS A 219 -4.58 -15.50 -8.39
CA HIS A 219 -3.48 -14.63 -8.82
C HIS A 219 -2.19 -14.80 -8.00
N LEU A 220 -2.29 -15.20 -6.72
CA LEU A 220 -1.13 -15.35 -5.84
C LEU A 220 -0.47 -16.73 -5.92
N THR A 221 -1.15 -17.75 -6.45
CA THR A 221 -0.65 -19.15 -6.47
C THR A 221 0.01 -19.55 -7.79
N LEU A 222 -0.10 -18.79 -8.86
CA LEU A 222 0.50 -19.13 -10.14
C LEU A 222 2.05 -19.10 -10.19
N PRO A 223 2.78 -18.26 -9.43
CA PRO A 223 4.24 -18.31 -9.44
C PRO A 223 4.86 -19.42 -8.57
N THR A 224 4.11 -20.01 -7.62
CA THR A 224 4.69 -20.92 -6.61
C THR A 224 4.71 -22.39 -7.03
N ILE A 225 4.05 -22.75 -8.13
CA ILE A 225 3.96 -24.16 -8.61
C ILE A 225 5.06 -24.56 -9.60
N LEU A 226 5.95 -23.63 -9.98
CA LEU A 226 7.05 -23.92 -10.91
C LEU A 226 8.43 -24.08 -10.26
N LEU A 227 8.49 -24.42 -8.98
CA LEU A 227 9.73 -24.79 -8.30
C LEU A 227 9.54 -26.13 -7.55
N VAL A 228 9.41 -27.19 -8.32
CA VAL A 228 9.81 -28.55 -7.91
C VAL A 228 10.67 -29.14 -9.00
#